data_dcdbd968401621f1e5b287b5e63ca1da
#
_entry.id   dcdbd968401621f1e5b287b5e63ca1da
#
_cell.length_a   1.000
_cell.length_b   1.000
_cell.length_c   1.000
_cell.angle_alpha   90.00
_cell.angle_beta   90.00
_cell.angle_gamma   90.00
#
_symmetry.space_group_name_H-M   'P 1'
#
loop_
_entity.id
_entity.type
_entity.pdbx_description
1 polymer ?
#
loop_
_entity_poly.entity_id
_entity_poly.type
_entity_poly.pdbx_seq_one_letter_code
_entity_poly.pdbx_strand_id
1 'polypeptide(L)'
;MDVRLTSEQRQLRDAAAKLADDLGLGAVQDLDDKGRISRLDKQIETTGWRSLRSDGASGVEVAIVAEEFGRRLVDAPFLGPVLADDLARHVGADGGAATIAVDGRAIDSRGARRALLLSGSTVLATDLGDGRTAADLTRSEADITGSPAPLGEVTSDVAARWLALALVTTSADLVGIARGAHAVACDYAKIREQYGKTIGSYQAVAHLLAESLALIEGSVSVLRHAAWAVDELPPAEAIRAAQVAKVYCARATRTVCETAVQVHGGIGNTWECLIHVYLRRALTSTELWPVTLKEIDFGLS
;
A
#
# COMPACT_ATOMS: atom_id res chain seq x y z
N MET A 1 5.75 -0.79 -23.89
CA MET A 1 5.84 -0.18 -22.55
C MET A 1 7.30 0.13 -22.23
N ASP A 2 7.66 1.36 -21.87
CA ASP A 2 8.96 1.67 -21.27
C ASP A 2 8.79 1.59 -19.74
N VAL A 3 9.49 0.69 -19.09
CA VAL A 3 9.42 0.47 -17.62
C VAL A 3 10.31 1.43 -16.83
N ARG A 4 11.10 2.27 -17.53
CA ARG A 4 11.99 3.23 -16.87
C ARG A 4 11.18 4.44 -16.39
N LEU A 5 11.42 4.84 -15.17
CA LEU A 5 10.84 6.06 -14.63
C LEU A 5 11.36 7.29 -15.37
N THR A 6 10.49 8.27 -15.63
CA THR A 6 10.87 9.59 -16.13
C THR A 6 11.74 10.33 -15.11
N SER A 7 12.27 11.50 -15.49
CA SER A 7 13.01 12.36 -14.54
C SER A 7 12.12 12.81 -13.38
N GLU A 8 10.89 13.21 -13.68
CA GLU A 8 9.91 13.66 -12.68
C GLU A 8 9.49 12.53 -11.76
N GLN A 9 9.24 11.33 -12.29
CA GLN A 9 8.91 10.15 -11.50
C GLN A 9 10.06 9.73 -10.58
N ARG A 10 11.31 9.87 -11.02
CA ARG A 10 12.49 9.64 -10.16
C ARG A 10 12.57 10.67 -9.04
N GLN A 11 12.34 11.95 -9.34
CA GLN A 11 12.33 13.00 -8.33
C GLN A 11 11.21 12.76 -7.29
N LEU A 12 10.01 12.36 -7.74
CA LEU A 12 8.91 12.01 -6.84
C LEU A 12 9.27 10.82 -5.95
N ARG A 13 9.84 9.76 -6.53
CA ARG A 13 10.32 8.61 -5.76
C ARG A 13 11.35 9.01 -4.71
N ASP A 14 12.35 9.80 -5.11
CA ASP A 14 13.43 10.22 -4.20
C ASP A 14 12.89 11.13 -3.09
N ALA A 15 11.91 11.99 -3.37
CA ALA A 15 11.21 12.80 -2.37
C ALA A 15 10.37 11.95 -1.40
N ALA A 16 9.60 10.98 -1.93
CA ALA A 16 8.82 10.07 -1.12
C ALA A 16 9.70 9.16 -0.25
N ALA A 17 10.80 8.65 -0.81
CA ALA A 17 11.79 7.86 -0.11
C ALA A 17 12.41 8.65 1.05
N LYS A 18 12.82 9.90 0.79
CA LYS A 18 13.41 10.78 1.82
C LYS A 18 12.42 11.03 2.96
N LEU A 19 11.18 11.39 2.64
CA LEU A 19 10.16 11.60 3.67
C LEU A 19 9.93 10.32 4.49
N ALA A 20 9.83 9.18 3.82
CA ALA A 20 9.65 7.89 4.46
C ALA A 20 10.84 7.49 5.35
N ASP A 21 12.07 7.76 4.92
CA ASP A 21 13.28 7.51 5.70
C ASP A 21 13.40 8.44 6.92
N ASP A 22 13.00 9.71 6.78
CA ASP A 22 13.08 10.72 7.83
C ASP A 22 11.97 10.57 8.89
N LEU A 23 10.77 10.14 8.49
CA LEU A 23 9.56 10.17 9.35
C LEU A 23 8.78 8.84 9.41
N GLY A 24 9.17 7.82 8.68
CA GLY A 24 8.62 6.46 8.84
C GLY A 24 9.08 5.80 10.13
N LEU A 25 8.58 4.60 10.40
CA LEU A 25 8.93 3.87 11.62
C LEU A 25 10.36 3.34 11.57
N GLY A 26 11.14 3.67 12.59
CA GLY A 26 12.46 3.08 12.86
C GLY A 26 12.41 2.01 13.97
N ALA A 27 11.44 2.13 14.89
CA ALA A 27 11.21 1.23 16.00
C ALA A 27 9.71 1.12 16.32
N VAL A 28 9.31 0.10 17.08
CA VAL A 28 7.89 -0.09 17.47
C VAL A 28 7.39 1.07 18.33
N GLN A 29 8.26 1.65 19.16
CA GLN A 29 7.95 2.80 20.02
C GLN A 29 7.56 4.06 19.24
N ASP A 30 7.98 4.17 17.98
CA ASP A 30 7.64 5.30 17.11
C ASP A 30 6.14 5.35 16.78
N LEU A 31 5.40 4.24 16.94
CA LEU A 31 3.95 4.19 16.75
C LEU A 31 3.20 5.17 17.68
N ASP A 32 3.73 5.42 18.86
CA ASP A 32 3.12 6.30 19.87
C ASP A 32 3.74 7.72 19.89
N ASP A 33 4.73 8.02 19.02
CA ASP A 33 5.37 9.33 18.91
C ASP A 33 4.46 10.34 18.21
N LYS A 34 3.64 11.02 19.01
CA LYS A 34 2.73 12.08 18.54
C LYS A 34 3.45 13.23 17.84
N GLY A 35 4.69 13.54 18.26
CA GLY A 35 5.49 14.60 17.65
C GLY A 35 5.92 14.24 16.23
N ARG A 36 6.37 12.99 16.01
CA ARG A 36 6.69 12.45 14.69
C ARG A 36 5.44 12.41 13.80
N ILE A 37 4.33 11.86 14.32
CA ILE A 37 3.06 11.76 13.58
C ILE A 37 2.58 13.14 13.12
N SER A 38 2.60 14.15 14.01
CA SER A 38 2.19 15.52 13.66
C SER A 38 3.08 16.15 12.57
N ARG A 39 4.40 15.92 12.64
CA ARG A 39 5.32 16.38 11.57
C ARG A 39 5.06 15.67 10.26
N LEU A 40 4.82 14.37 10.30
CA LEU A 40 4.53 13.55 9.12
C LEU A 40 3.23 14.02 8.44
N ASP A 41 2.14 14.20 9.20
CA ASP A 41 0.86 14.68 8.66
C ASP A 41 0.99 16.05 8.01
N LYS A 42 1.72 16.98 8.64
CA LYS A 42 2.00 18.31 8.10
C LYS A 42 2.83 18.24 6.80
N GLN A 43 3.84 17.38 6.75
CA GLN A 43 4.67 17.22 5.55
C GLN A 43 3.83 16.66 4.38
N ILE A 44 3.02 15.63 4.62
CA ILE A 44 2.18 15.04 3.57
C ILE A 44 1.12 16.04 3.08
N GLU A 45 0.55 16.85 3.96
CA GLU A 45 -0.39 17.90 3.56
C GLU A 45 0.27 18.93 2.63
N THR A 46 1.52 19.32 2.90
CA THR A 46 2.24 20.28 2.06
C THR A 46 2.71 19.71 0.72
N THR A 47 2.81 18.40 0.57
CA THR A 47 3.24 17.77 -0.69
C THR A 47 2.12 17.69 -1.73
N GLY A 48 0.85 17.77 -1.32
CA GLY A 48 -0.29 17.54 -2.20
C GLY A 48 -0.46 16.10 -2.68
N TRP A 49 0.28 15.12 -2.12
CA TRP A 49 0.26 13.75 -2.64
C TRP A 49 -1.08 13.03 -2.48
N ARG A 50 -1.97 13.52 -1.61
CA ARG A 50 -3.33 12.97 -1.48
C ARG A 50 -4.24 13.37 -2.63
N SER A 51 -3.91 14.44 -3.38
CA SER A 51 -4.63 14.94 -4.56
C SER A 51 -3.94 14.64 -5.89
N LEU A 52 -2.99 13.70 -5.93
CA LEU A 52 -2.23 13.34 -7.14
C LEU A 52 -3.13 13.11 -8.36
N ARG A 53 -4.26 12.46 -8.19
CA ARG A 53 -5.18 12.14 -9.31
C ARG A 53 -5.92 13.38 -9.82
N SER A 54 -6.37 14.26 -8.94
CA SER A 54 -6.96 15.57 -9.31
C SER A 54 -5.94 16.51 -9.95
N ASP A 55 -4.66 16.39 -9.56
CA ASP A 55 -3.55 17.14 -10.13
C ASP A 55 -3.03 16.56 -11.47
N GLY A 56 -3.67 15.48 -11.98
CA GLY A 56 -3.38 14.89 -13.28
C GLY A 56 -2.26 13.84 -13.29
N ALA A 57 -1.77 13.40 -12.13
CA ALA A 57 -0.80 12.32 -12.04
C ALA A 57 -1.41 10.97 -12.45
N SER A 58 -0.58 10.09 -13.01
CA SER A 58 -0.98 8.74 -13.43
C SER A 58 -0.98 7.73 -12.27
N GLY A 59 -1.44 6.53 -12.53
CA GLY A 59 -1.34 5.40 -11.58
C GLY A 59 0.10 5.05 -11.21
N VAL A 60 1.08 5.41 -12.07
CA VAL A 60 2.51 5.19 -11.79
C VAL A 60 2.99 6.06 -10.63
N GLU A 61 2.65 7.36 -10.63
CA GLU A 61 3.03 8.28 -9.54
C GLU A 61 2.38 7.87 -8.21
N VAL A 62 1.11 7.46 -8.24
CA VAL A 62 0.42 6.94 -7.04
C VAL A 62 1.14 5.70 -6.50
N ALA A 63 1.50 4.75 -7.39
CA ALA A 63 2.22 3.54 -7.01
C ALA A 63 3.61 3.85 -6.42
N ILE A 64 4.34 4.81 -6.97
CA ILE A 64 5.65 5.25 -6.45
C ILE A 64 5.55 5.70 -4.99
N VAL A 65 4.59 6.57 -4.67
CA VAL A 65 4.43 7.07 -3.28
C VAL A 65 3.98 5.95 -2.35
N ALA A 66 3.01 5.12 -2.77
CA ALA A 66 2.52 3.99 -1.98
C ALA A 66 3.63 2.97 -1.67
N GLU A 67 4.49 2.66 -2.66
CA GLU A 67 5.62 1.74 -2.49
C GLU A 67 6.63 2.27 -1.45
N GLU A 68 7.02 3.53 -1.53
CA GLU A 68 7.98 4.11 -0.58
C GLU A 68 7.38 4.23 0.83
N PHE A 69 6.08 4.52 0.95
CA PHE A 69 5.38 4.55 2.23
C PHE A 69 5.28 3.16 2.87
N GLY A 70 4.99 2.13 2.08
CA GLY A 70 5.00 0.73 2.53
C GLY A 70 6.40 0.30 3.01
N ARG A 71 7.47 0.73 2.31
CA ARG A 71 8.85 0.37 2.61
C ARG A 71 9.30 0.79 4.02
N ARG A 72 8.82 1.92 4.53
CA ARG A 72 9.19 2.46 5.84
C ARG A 72 8.02 2.51 6.82
N LEU A 73 6.95 1.76 6.54
CA LEU A 73 5.76 1.72 7.40
C LEU A 73 5.24 3.12 7.74
N VAL A 74 5.19 4.02 6.74
CA VAL A 74 4.65 5.36 6.95
C VAL A 74 3.20 5.24 7.41
N ASP A 75 2.89 5.78 8.58
CA ASP A 75 1.62 5.66 9.28
C ASP A 75 0.70 6.88 9.10
N ALA A 76 0.93 7.65 8.02
CA ALA A 76 0.00 8.69 7.60
C ALA A 76 -1.01 8.18 6.58
N PRO A 77 -2.23 8.67 6.62
CA PRO A 77 -3.25 8.36 5.63
C PRO A 77 -2.83 8.73 4.20
N PHE A 78 -2.84 7.75 3.31
CA PHE A 78 -2.49 7.96 1.89
C PHE A 78 -3.37 7.14 0.93
N LEU A 79 -3.49 5.82 1.11
CA LEU A 79 -4.24 4.95 0.20
C LEU A 79 -5.72 5.37 0.12
N GLY A 80 -6.36 5.51 1.27
CA GLY A 80 -7.74 5.94 1.35
C GLY A 80 -7.97 7.32 0.72
N PRO A 81 -7.25 8.37 1.14
CA PRO A 81 -7.37 9.71 0.57
C PRO A 81 -7.12 9.80 -0.94
N VAL A 82 -6.07 9.19 -1.48
CA VAL A 82 -5.77 9.28 -2.93
C VAL A 82 -6.81 8.56 -3.80
N LEU A 83 -7.40 7.48 -3.29
CA LEU A 83 -8.48 6.77 -3.96
C LEU A 83 -9.81 7.53 -3.84
N ALA A 84 -10.05 8.23 -2.72
CA ALA A 84 -11.19 9.11 -2.55
C ALA A 84 -11.11 10.34 -3.48
N ASP A 85 -9.92 10.92 -3.63
CA ASP A 85 -9.64 12.00 -4.56
C ASP A 85 -9.98 11.59 -6.01
N ASP A 86 -9.48 10.42 -6.45
CA ASP A 86 -9.78 9.90 -7.79
C ASP A 86 -11.28 9.66 -8.01
N LEU A 87 -11.99 9.15 -7.00
CA LEU A 87 -13.43 8.94 -7.09
C LEU A 87 -14.22 10.26 -7.15
N ALA A 88 -13.87 11.21 -6.28
CA ALA A 88 -14.54 12.49 -6.15
C ALA A 88 -14.42 13.34 -7.44
N ARG A 89 -13.25 13.37 -8.08
CA ARG A 89 -13.04 14.14 -9.31
C ARG A 89 -13.96 13.69 -10.46
N HIS A 90 -14.31 12.40 -10.52
CA HIS A 90 -15.19 11.88 -11.57
C HIS A 90 -16.66 12.27 -11.42
N VAL A 91 -17.09 12.67 -10.23
CA VAL A 91 -18.46 13.14 -9.97
C VAL A 91 -18.53 14.63 -9.66
N GLY A 92 -17.42 15.36 -9.85
CA GLY A 92 -17.33 16.81 -9.58
C GLY A 92 -17.49 17.16 -8.10
N ALA A 93 -17.20 16.23 -7.20
CA ALA A 93 -17.25 16.44 -5.76
C ALA A 93 -15.87 16.84 -5.20
N ASP A 94 -15.87 17.55 -4.06
CA ASP A 94 -14.64 17.82 -3.32
C ASP A 94 -14.11 16.54 -2.67
N GLY A 95 -12.91 16.09 -3.04
CA GLY A 95 -12.21 14.95 -2.42
C GLY A 95 -11.55 15.30 -1.09
N GLY A 96 -11.47 16.59 -0.73
CA GLY A 96 -10.79 17.06 0.47
C GLY A 96 -11.36 16.45 1.76
N ALA A 97 -10.48 16.03 2.66
CA ALA A 97 -10.79 15.37 3.93
C ALA A 97 -11.73 14.15 3.78
N ALA A 98 -11.62 13.43 2.65
CA ALA A 98 -12.30 12.16 2.43
C ALA A 98 -11.32 11.00 2.45
N THR A 99 -11.83 9.81 2.75
CA THR A 99 -11.14 8.53 2.61
C THR A 99 -12.05 7.54 1.90
N ILE A 100 -11.62 6.26 1.78
CA ILE A 100 -12.42 5.20 1.16
C ILE A 100 -12.99 4.28 2.23
N ALA A 101 -14.24 3.85 2.02
CA ALA A 101 -14.84 2.74 2.76
C ALA A 101 -14.72 1.43 1.96
N VAL A 102 -14.25 0.39 2.64
CA VAL A 102 -14.12 -0.97 2.12
C VAL A 102 -14.71 -1.93 3.16
N ASP A 103 -15.59 -2.83 2.73
CA ASP A 103 -16.21 -3.85 3.59
C ASP A 103 -16.78 -3.28 4.90
N GLY A 104 -17.49 -2.15 4.80
CA GLY A 104 -18.19 -1.53 5.93
C GLY A 104 -17.30 -0.74 6.89
N ARG A 105 -16.04 -0.48 6.54
CA ARG A 105 -15.10 0.31 7.33
C ARG A 105 -14.35 1.32 6.47
N ALA A 106 -14.07 2.48 7.05
CA ALA A 106 -13.21 3.49 6.45
C ALA A 106 -11.74 3.19 6.77
N ILE A 107 -10.90 3.13 5.76
CA ILE A 107 -9.44 2.96 5.91
C ILE A 107 -8.74 4.30 5.88
N ASP A 108 -7.55 4.40 6.48
CA ASP A 108 -6.79 5.66 6.56
C ASP A 108 -7.65 6.84 7.07
N SER A 109 -8.47 6.60 8.09
CA SER A 109 -9.53 7.50 8.53
C SER A 109 -9.03 8.73 9.31
N ARG A 110 -7.75 8.77 9.74
CA ARG A 110 -7.22 9.90 10.52
C ARG A 110 -7.29 11.21 9.73
N GLY A 111 -8.01 12.20 10.26
CA GLY A 111 -8.22 13.49 9.62
C GLY A 111 -9.30 13.51 8.55
N ALA A 112 -9.89 12.39 8.19
CA ALA A 112 -11.02 12.34 7.30
C ALA A 112 -12.32 12.74 8.01
N ARG A 113 -13.27 13.34 7.28
CA ARG A 113 -14.61 13.72 7.75
C ARG A 113 -15.68 12.77 7.22
N ARG A 114 -15.43 12.14 6.09
CA ARG A 114 -16.36 11.21 5.41
C ARG A 114 -15.59 10.13 4.68
N ALA A 115 -16.27 9.05 4.36
CA ALA A 115 -15.74 8.03 3.47
C ALA A 115 -16.55 7.98 2.17
N LEU A 116 -15.86 7.74 1.06
CA LEU A 116 -16.46 7.45 -0.23
C LEU A 116 -16.41 5.96 -0.49
N LEU A 117 -17.40 5.46 -1.24
CA LEU A 117 -17.41 4.07 -1.72
C LEU A 117 -18.03 4.01 -3.11
N LEU A 118 -17.59 3.06 -3.90
CA LEU A 118 -18.13 2.77 -5.21
C LEU A 118 -19.03 1.51 -5.11
N SER A 119 -20.30 1.66 -5.47
CA SER A 119 -21.27 0.56 -5.54
C SER A 119 -21.84 0.45 -6.96
N GLY A 120 -21.34 -0.52 -7.71
CA GLY A 120 -21.63 -0.59 -9.16
C GLY A 120 -21.07 0.63 -9.88
N SER A 121 -21.95 1.48 -10.41
CA SER A 121 -21.60 2.77 -11.04
C SER A 121 -21.86 3.98 -10.14
N THR A 122 -22.44 3.79 -8.96
CA THR A 122 -22.80 4.89 -8.07
C THR A 122 -21.69 5.17 -7.06
N VAL A 123 -21.23 6.41 -7.03
CA VAL A 123 -20.35 6.93 -5.97
C VAL A 123 -21.22 7.37 -4.80
N LEU A 124 -20.97 6.80 -3.65
CA LEU A 124 -21.68 7.09 -2.41
C LEU A 124 -20.75 7.76 -1.40
N ALA A 125 -21.30 8.59 -0.53
CA ALA A 125 -20.63 9.13 0.64
C ALA A 125 -21.33 8.70 1.93
N THR A 126 -20.56 8.46 2.97
CA THR A 126 -21.05 8.12 4.30
C THR A 126 -20.24 8.82 5.37
N ASP A 127 -20.84 9.08 6.51
CA ASP A 127 -20.17 9.67 7.65
C ASP A 127 -19.29 8.64 8.38
N LEU A 128 -18.28 9.12 9.07
CA LEU A 128 -17.40 8.32 9.91
C LEU A 128 -17.97 8.20 11.30
N GLY A 129 -17.89 7.01 11.86
CA GLY A 129 -18.18 6.71 13.25
C GLY A 129 -16.93 6.70 14.12
N ASP A 130 -16.97 5.87 15.15
CA ASP A 130 -15.86 5.71 16.08
C ASP A 130 -14.64 5.06 15.43
N GLY A 131 -13.46 5.46 15.90
CA GLY A 131 -12.21 4.82 15.52
C GLY A 131 -12.14 3.38 16.00
N ARG A 132 -11.59 2.50 15.18
CA ARG A 132 -11.43 1.08 15.47
C ARG A 132 -9.97 0.73 15.79
N THR A 133 -9.80 -0.30 16.60
CA THR A 133 -8.48 -0.94 16.72
C THR A 133 -8.24 -1.81 15.49
N ALA A 134 -7.30 -1.40 14.66
CA ALA A 134 -6.91 -2.13 13.46
C ALA A 134 -5.89 -3.24 13.78
N ALA A 135 -5.87 -4.30 12.98
CA ALA A 135 -4.81 -5.30 13.02
C ALA A 135 -3.47 -4.71 12.54
N ASP A 136 -3.53 -3.83 11.54
CA ASP A 136 -2.43 -2.99 11.08
C ASP A 136 -2.26 -1.81 12.06
N LEU A 137 -1.13 -1.76 12.74
CA LEU A 137 -0.82 -0.72 13.73
C LEU A 137 -0.46 0.63 13.10
N THR A 138 -0.27 0.66 11.79
CA THR A 138 0.16 1.86 11.04
C THR A 138 -0.98 2.55 10.31
N ARG A 139 -2.18 1.94 10.28
CA ARG A 139 -3.37 2.51 9.66
C ARG A 139 -4.46 2.82 10.68
N SER A 140 -5.09 3.96 10.50
CA SER A 140 -6.30 4.32 11.23
C SER A 140 -7.51 3.76 10.50
N GLU A 141 -8.41 3.10 11.23
CA GLU A 141 -9.71 2.66 10.72
C GLU A 141 -10.83 3.29 11.54
N ALA A 142 -11.98 3.47 10.92
CA ALA A 142 -13.20 3.90 11.58
C ALA A 142 -14.41 3.14 11.05
N ASP A 143 -15.43 3.00 11.88
CA ASP A 143 -16.72 2.52 11.44
C ASP A 143 -17.35 3.54 10.49
N ILE A 144 -18.19 3.07 9.57
CA ILE A 144 -19.08 3.96 8.81
C ILE A 144 -20.42 4.04 9.50
N THR A 145 -21.07 5.22 9.48
CA THR A 145 -22.35 5.46 10.13
C THR A 145 -23.38 6.02 9.17
N GLY A 146 -24.64 5.78 9.50
CA GLY A 146 -25.74 6.21 8.63
C GLY A 146 -25.89 5.41 7.33
N SER A 147 -26.85 5.81 6.51
CA SER A 147 -27.05 5.25 5.19
C SER A 147 -26.21 6.02 4.17
N PRO A 148 -25.39 5.35 3.34
CA PRO A 148 -24.62 6.02 2.31
C PRO A 148 -25.52 6.82 1.36
N ALA A 149 -25.18 8.08 1.10
CA ALA A 149 -25.90 8.97 0.21
C ALA A 149 -25.20 9.05 -1.17
N PRO A 150 -25.94 9.02 -2.29
CA PRO A 150 -25.35 9.13 -3.61
C PRO A 150 -24.76 10.53 -3.85
N LEU A 151 -23.53 10.56 -4.36
CA LEU A 151 -22.85 11.79 -4.84
C LEU A 151 -22.98 11.95 -6.36
N GLY A 152 -23.03 10.84 -7.10
CA GLY A 152 -23.12 10.86 -8.54
C GLY A 152 -22.90 9.48 -9.15
N GLU A 153 -22.97 9.42 -10.47
CA GLU A 153 -22.76 8.21 -11.25
C GLU A 153 -21.47 8.34 -12.08
N VAL A 154 -20.77 7.22 -12.23
CA VAL A 154 -19.63 7.09 -13.13
C VAL A 154 -19.93 6.04 -14.21
N THR A 155 -19.21 6.09 -15.32
CA THR A 155 -19.33 5.05 -16.35
C THR A 155 -18.71 3.73 -15.87
N SER A 156 -19.09 2.62 -16.49
CA SER A 156 -18.47 1.30 -16.24
C SER A 156 -16.95 1.33 -16.42
N ASP A 157 -16.46 2.09 -17.40
CA ASP A 157 -15.05 2.22 -17.70
C ASP A 157 -14.29 2.98 -16.60
N VAL A 158 -14.91 4.03 -16.06
CA VAL A 158 -14.35 4.77 -14.91
C VAL A 158 -14.33 3.89 -13.67
N ALA A 159 -15.42 3.17 -13.39
CA ALA A 159 -15.50 2.23 -12.27
C ALA A 159 -14.41 1.14 -12.35
N ALA A 160 -14.19 0.57 -13.54
CA ALA A 160 -13.18 -0.41 -13.80
C ALA A 160 -11.76 0.14 -13.61
N ARG A 161 -11.47 1.34 -14.12
CA ARG A 161 -10.17 2.01 -13.93
C ARG A 161 -9.91 2.37 -12.48
N TRP A 162 -10.93 2.84 -11.77
CA TRP A 162 -10.80 3.12 -10.34
C TRP A 162 -10.48 1.84 -9.54
N LEU A 163 -11.16 0.72 -9.83
CA LEU A 163 -10.83 -0.55 -9.19
C LEU A 163 -9.40 -1.01 -9.54
N ALA A 164 -8.98 -0.84 -10.79
CA ALA A 164 -7.60 -1.14 -11.19
C ALA A 164 -6.60 -0.28 -10.41
N LEU A 165 -6.88 1.02 -10.22
CA LEU A 165 -6.05 1.90 -9.39
C LEU A 165 -6.00 1.45 -7.93
N ALA A 166 -7.13 1.05 -7.33
CA ALA A 166 -7.19 0.55 -5.96
C ALA A 166 -6.33 -0.72 -5.77
N LEU A 167 -6.42 -1.66 -6.72
CA LEU A 167 -5.59 -2.87 -6.73
C LEU A 167 -4.10 -2.54 -6.90
N VAL A 168 -3.76 -1.60 -7.79
CA VAL A 168 -2.38 -1.16 -8.00
C VAL A 168 -1.82 -0.47 -6.77
N THR A 169 -2.58 0.43 -6.14
CA THR A 169 -2.12 1.19 -4.97
C THR A 169 -1.86 0.26 -3.78
N THR A 170 -2.74 -0.73 -3.56
CA THR A 170 -2.51 -1.74 -2.52
C THR A 170 -1.37 -2.70 -2.87
N SER A 171 -1.18 -3.02 -4.15
CA SER A 171 -0.03 -3.83 -4.60
C SER A 171 1.29 -3.09 -4.42
N ALA A 172 1.31 -1.78 -4.64
CA ALA A 172 2.49 -0.95 -4.42
C ALA A 172 2.87 -0.89 -2.92
N ASP A 173 1.88 -0.71 -2.04
CA ASP A 173 2.09 -0.81 -0.59
C ASP A 173 2.68 -2.17 -0.20
N LEU A 174 2.14 -3.27 -0.74
CA LEU A 174 2.65 -4.62 -0.51
C LEU A 174 4.11 -4.78 -0.96
N VAL A 175 4.48 -4.28 -2.15
CA VAL A 175 5.87 -4.31 -2.62
C VAL A 175 6.78 -3.51 -1.69
N GLY A 176 6.35 -2.34 -1.26
CA GLY A 176 7.08 -1.54 -0.27
C GLY A 176 7.29 -2.29 1.03
N ILE A 177 6.24 -2.89 1.59
CA ILE A 177 6.31 -3.73 2.80
C ILE A 177 7.33 -4.86 2.63
N ALA A 178 7.30 -5.58 1.52
CA ALA A 178 8.24 -6.67 1.24
C ALA A 178 9.69 -6.17 1.20
N ARG A 179 9.95 -5.05 0.53
CA ARG A 179 11.27 -4.41 0.47
C ARG A 179 11.77 -4.00 1.85
N GLY A 180 10.91 -3.39 2.66
CA GLY A 180 11.25 -2.96 4.02
C GLY A 180 11.54 -4.15 4.95
N ALA A 181 10.67 -5.14 4.99
CA ALA A 181 10.84 -6.35 5.79
C ALA A 181 12.11 -7.12 5.42
N HIS A 182 12.37 -7.26 4.11
CA HIS A 182 13.58 -7.90 3.60
C HIS A 182 14.86 -7.14 4.02
N ALA A 183 14.87 -5.82 3.91
CA ALA A 183 16.01 -5.00 4.31
C ALA A 183 16.34 -5.17 5.80
N VAL A 184 15.32 -5.09 6.67
CA VAL A 184 15.48 -5.30 8.12
C VAL A 184 15.99 -6.71 8.43
N ALA A 185 15.50 -7.74 7.74
CA ALA A 185 15.97 -9.11 7.90
C ALA A 185 17.42 -9.30 7.46
N CYS A 186 17.80 -8.68 6.34
CA CYS A 186 19.18 -8.71 5.85
C CYS A 186 20.15 -8.03 6.84
N ASP A 187 19.76 -6.87 7.38
CA ASP A 187 20.61 -6.15 8.34
C ASP A 187 20.75 -6.93 9.66
N TYR A 188 19.67 -7.52 10.14
CA TYR A 188 19.72 -8.40 11.31
C TYR A 188 20.64 -9.62 11.07
N ALA A 189 20.54 -10.25 9.89
CA ALA A 189 21.37 -11.41 9.55
C ALA A 189 22.88 -11.10 9.48
N LYS A 190 23.27 -9.85 9.20
CA LYS A 190 24.67 -9.40 9.17
C LYS A 190 25.27 -9.21 10.56
N ILE A 191 24.44 -8.91 11.58
CA ILE A 191 24.91 -8.56 12.93
C ILE A 191 24.64 -9.63 13.98
N ARG A 192 23.57 -10.44 13.79
CA ARG A 192 23.22 -11.52 14.75
C ARG A 192 24.20 -12.67 14.64
N GLU A 193 24.82 -13.02 15.76
CA GLU A 193 25.76 -14.14 15.84
C GLU A 193 25.14 -15.36 16.54
N GLN A 194 25.39 -16.52 16.00
CA GLN A 194 25.12 -17.82 16.59
C GLN A 194 26.22 -18.82 16.18
N TYR A 195 26.61 -19.70 17.08
CA TYR A 195 27.66 -20.70 16.84
C TYR A 195 28.98 -20.09 16.32
N GLY A 196 29.34 -18.91 16.84
CA GLY A 196 30.62 -18.24 16.57
C GLY A 196 30.71 -17.48 15.25
N LYS A 197 29.59 -17.28 14.53
CA LYS A 197 29.55 -16.45 13.30
C LYS A 197 28.18 -15.83 13.07
N THR A 198 28.10 -14.84 12.19
CA THR A 198 26.83 -14.19 11.82
C THR A 198 25.89 -15.17 11.17
N ILE A 199 24.57 -15.07 11.48
CA ILE A 199 23.57 -15.99 10.94
C ILE A 199 23.46 -15.91 9.41
N GLY A 200 23.72 -14.74 8.80
CA GLY A 200 23.75 -14.55 7.35
C GLY A 200 24.86 -15.32 6.63
N SER A 201 25.88 -15.81 7.35
CA SER A 201 26.92 -16.67 6.77
C SER A 201 26.49 -18.13 6.57
N TYR A 202 25.34 -18.53 7.12
CA TYR A 202 24.77 -19.86 6.91
C TYR A 202 23.99 -19.90 5.60
N GLN A 203 24.27 -20.89 4.75
CA GLN A 203 23.61 -21.03 3.45
C GLN A 203 22.08 -21.04 3.55
N ALA A 204 21.52 -21.71 4.57
CA ALA A 204 20.08 -21.77 4.76
C ALA A 204 19.45 -20.37 4.92
N VAL A 205 20.05 -19.47 5.69
CA VAL A 205 19.60 -18.08 5.87
C VAL A 205 19.82 -17.28 4.59
N ALA A 206 21.01 -17.40 3.99
CA ALA A 206 21.35 -16.69 2.76
C ALA A 206 20.38 -17.04 1.60
N HIS A 207 20.03 -18.31 1.45
CA HIS A 207 19.09 -18.76 0.41
C HIS A 207 17.67 -18.23 0.65
N LEU A 208 17.16 -18.24 1.89
CA LEU A 208 15.86 -17.67 2.23
C LEU A 208 15.77 -16.18 1.87
N LEU A 209 16.83 -15.43 2.15
CA LEU A 209 16.90 -14.00 1.80
C LEU A 209 17.02 -13.79 0.29
N ALA A 210 17.78 -14.62 -0.42
CA ALA A 210 17.89 -14.56 -1.87
C ALA A 210 16.56 -14.88 -2.59
N GLU A 211 15.83 -15.90 -2.12
CA GLU A 211 14.49 -16.23 -2.62
C GLU A 211 13.50 -15.08 -2.36
N SER A 212 13.56 -14.47 -1.18
CA SER A 212 12.75 -13.29 -0.87
C SER A 212 13.03 -12.13 -1.83
N LEU A 213 14.29 -11.88 -2.18
CA LEU A 213 14.66 -10.86 -3.17
C LEU A 213 14.08 -11.19 -4.56
N ALA A 214 14.16 -12.44 -5.00
CA ALA A 214 13.57 -12.86 -6.28
C ALA A 214 12.06 -12.63 -6.35
N LEU A 215 11.33 -12.90 -5.25
CA LEU A 215 9.90 -12.62 -5.13
C LEU A 215 9.60 -11.11 -5.19
N ILE A 216 10.44 -10.28 -4.56
CA ILE A 216 10.32 -8.81 -4.60
C ILE A 216 10.51 -8.30 -6.02
N GLU A 217 11.55 -8.74 -6.74
CA GLU A 217 11.81 -8.31 -8.13
C GLU A 217 10.68 -8.72 -9.08
N GLY A 218 10.12 -9.91 -8.91
CA GLY A 218 8.92 -10.34 -9.63
C GLY A 218 7.73 -9.44 -9.33
N SER A 219 7.53 -9.06 -8.05
CA SER A 219 6.46 -8.16 -7.61
C SER A 219 6.61 -6.76 -8.23
N VAL A 220 7.83 -6.22 -8.25
CA VAL A 220 8.13 -4.93 -8.89
C VAL A 220 7.78 -4.97 -10.37
N SER A 221 8.10 -6.06 -11.06
CA SER A 221 7.84 -6.20 -12.51
C SER A 221 6.35 -6.17 -12.83
N VAL A 222 5.52 -6.96 -12.11
CA VAL A 222 4.07 -6.99 -12.35
C VAL A 222 3.40 -5.70 -11.90
N LEU A 223 3.86 -5.08 -10.80
CA LEU A 223 3.37 -3.80 -10.32
C LEU A 223 3.58 -2.68 -11.34
N ARG A 224 4.78 -2.56 -11.90
CA ARG A 224 5.09 -1.52 -12.89
C ARG A 224 4.24 -1.63 -14.15
N HIS A 225 4.00 -2.85 -14.62
CA HIS A 225 3.09 -3.07 -15.73
C HIS A 225 1.66 -2.65 -15.37
N ALA A 226 1.16 -3.09 -14.22
CA ALA A 226 -0.20 -2.78 -13.79
C ALA A 226 -0.41 -1.27 -13.55
N ALA A 227 0.55 -0.58 -12.93
CA ALA A 227 0.49 0.85 -12.67
C ALA A 227 0.41 1.66 -13.98
N TRP A 228 1.21 1.30 -14.99
CA TRP A 228 1.15 1.88 -16.33
C TRP A 228 -0.18 1.56 -17.03
N ALA A 229 -0.67 0.33 -16.89
CA ALA A 229 -1.88 -0.14 -17.54
C ALA A 229 -3.15 0.62 -17.09
N VAL A 230 -3.20 1.16 -15.86
CA VAL A 230 -4.34 1.91 -15.34
C VAL A 230 -4.78 3.03 -16.29
N ASP A 231 -3.82 3.76 -16.83
CA ASP A 231 -4.11 4.93 -17.67
C ASP A 231 -3.96 4.64 -19.18
N GLU A 232 -3.11 3.70 -19.58
CA GLU A 232 -2.68 3.49 -20.95
C GLU A 232 -3.41 2.34 -21.69
N LEU A 233 -3.98 1.38 -20.96
CA LEU A 233 -4.69 0.25 -21.57
C LEU A 233 -6.22 0.41 -21.50
N PRO A 234 -6.98 -0.33 -22.34
CA PRO A 234 -8.42 -0.45 -22.20
C PRO A 234 -8.80 -0.94 -20.78
N PRO A 235 -9.95 -0.51 -20.22
CA PRO A 235 -10.34 -0.81 -18.83
C PRO A 235 -10.28 -2.29 -18.46
N ALA A 236 -10.72 -3.17 -19.35
CA ALA A 236 -10.69 -4.64 -19.13
C ALA A 236 -9.25 -5.19 -19.02
N GLU A 237 -8.32 -4.64 -19.79
CA GLU A 237 -6.92 -5.02 -19.73
C GLU A 237 -6.23 -4.43 -18.51
N ALA A 238 -6.54 -3.18 -18.15
CA ALA A 238 -6.04 -2.52 -16.95
C ALA A 238 -6.44 -3.28 -15.69
N ILE A 239 -7.70 -3.69 -15.57
CA ILE A 239 -8.18 -4.49 -14.43
C ILE A 239 -7.48 -5.83 -14.35
N ARG A 240 -7.31 -6.52 -15.49
CA ARG A 240 -6.60 -7.81 -15.54
C ARG A 240 -5.16 -7.67 -15.08
N ALA A 241 -4.44 -6.67 -15.58
CA ALA A 241 -3.06 -6.40 -15.15
C ALA A 241 -2.98 -6.11 -13.64
N ALA A 242 -3.91 -5.31 -13.10
CA ALA A 242 -4.01 -4.99 -11.69
C ALA A 242 -4.33 -6.21 -10.82
N GLN A 243 -5.24 -7.08 -11.27
CA GLN A 243 -5.56 -8.34 -10.58
C GLN A 243 -4.35 -9.29 -10.53
N VAL A 244 -3.63 -9.45 -11.62
CA VAL A 244 -2.39 -10.26 -11.66
C VAL A 244 -1.36 -9.70 -10.68
N ALA A 245 -1.15 -8.38 -10.68
CA ALA A 245 -0.24 -7.72 -9.74
C ALA A 245 -0.68 -7.95 -8.29
N LYS A 246 -1.97 -7.77 -7.98
CA LYS A 246 -2.50 -7.95 -6.62
C LYS A 246 -2.27 -9.37 -6.10
N VAL A 247 -2.62 -10.40 -6.88
CA VAL A 247 -2.44 -11.80 -6.47
C VAL A 247 -0.97 -12.14 -6.26
N TYR A 248 -0.10 -11.72 -7.19
CA TYR A 248 1.32 -12.01 -7.07
C TYR A 248 1.95 -11.27 -5.88
N CYS A 249 1.74 -9.96 -5.77
CA CYS A 249 2.32 -9.13 -4.71
C CYS A 249 1.84 -9.57 -3.32
N ALA A 250 0.54 -9.88 -3.14
CA ALA A 250 0.00 -10.33 -1.87
C ALA A 250 0.67 -11.63 -1.39
N ARG A 251 0.78 -12.62 -2.29
CA ARG A 251 1.43 -13.89 -1.98
C ARG A 251 2.93 -13.72 -1.70
N ALA A 252 3.63 -12.98 -2.56
CA ALA A 252 5.06 -12.73 -2.42
C ALA A 252 5.40 -11.98 -1.12
N THR A 253 4.67 -10.90 -0.82
CA THR A 253 4.88 -10.08 0.37
C THR A 253 4.66 -10.87 1.65
N ARG A 254 3.60 -11.68 1.70
CA ARG A 254 3.36 -12.57 2.84
C ARG A 254 4.54 -13.51 3.06
N THR A 255 5.00 -14.20 2.01
CA THR A 255 6.16 -15.11 2.09
C THR A 255 7.41 -14.39 2.57
N VAL A 256 7.69 -13.18 2.04
CA VAL A 256 8.85 -12.37 2.45
C VAL A 256 8.77 -11.96 3.92
N CYS A 257 7.60 -11.51 4.39
CA CYS A 257 7.40 -11.15 5.79
C CYS A 257 7.52 -12.36 6.73
N GLU A 258 6.93 -13.50 6.38
CA GLU A 258 7.07 -14.75 7.15
C GLU A 258 8.54 -15.20 7.20
N THR A 259 9.27 -15.10 6.10
CA THR A 259 10.72 -15.35 6.04
C THR A 259 11.49 -14.38 6.95
N ALA A 260 11.16 -13.10 6.92
CA ALA A 260 11.79 -12.10 7.79
C ALA A 260 11.55 -12.42 9.29
N VAL A 261 10.33 -12.84 9.67
CA VAL A 261 10.03 -13.33 11.03
C VAL A 261 10.89 -14.54 11.36
N GLN A 262 11.01 -15.50 10.45
CA GLN A 262 11.83 -16.71 10.65
C GLN A 262 13.32 -16.37 10.85
N VAL A 263 13.87 -15.44 10.08
CA VAL A 263 15.26 -14.98 10.21
C VAL A 263 15.53 -14.33 11.56
N HIS A 264 14.58 -13.57 12.10
CA HIS A 264 14.67 -12.98 13.44
C HIS A 264 14.48 -14.01 14.56
N GLY A 265 13.79 -15.12 14.28
CA GLY A 265 13.44 -16.12 15.28
C GLY A 265 12.50 -15.55 16.36
N GLY A 266 12.68 -15.92 17.61
CA GLY A 266 11.78 -15.55 18.70
C GLY A 266 11.55 -14.03 18.84
N ILE A 267 12.57 -13.21 18.63
CA ILE A 267 12.44 -11.75 18.74
C ILE A 267 11.52 -11.15 17.66
N GLY A 268 11.40 -11.80 16.48
CA GLY A 268 10.56 -11.32 15.38
C GLY A 268 9.06 -11.22 15.73
N ASN A 269 8.61 -11.90 16.77
CA ASN A 269 7.22 -11.86 17.25
C ASN A 269 7.04 -11.01 18.53
N THR A 270 8.06 -10.26 18.93
CA THR A 270 8.01 -9.42 20.13
C THR A 270 7.82 -7.94 19.78
N TRP A 271 7.37 -7.15 20.75
CA TRP A 271 7.25 -5.71 20.65
C TRP A 271 8.62 -4.97 20.58
N GLU A 272 9.72 -5.69 20.57
CA GLU A 272 11.07 -5.15 20.40
C GLU A 272 11.50 -5.07 18.92
N CYS A 273 10.71 -5.68 18.02
CA CYS A 273 11.07 -5.82 16.61
C CYS A 273 9.95 -5.35 15.68
N LEU A 274 10.29 -4.52 14.66
CA LEU A 274 9.32 -4.03 13.67
C LEU A 274 8.78 -5.10 12.72
N ILE A 275 9.38 -6.27 12.64
CA ILE A 275 9.02 -7.28 11.64
C ILE A 275 7.54 -7.71 11.77
N HIS A 276 7.02 -7.86 12.99
CA HIS A 276 5.61 -8.18 13.16
C HIS A 276 4.68 -7.06 12.68
N VAL A 277 5.12 -5.79 12.69
CA VAL A 277 4.35 -4.66 12.17
C VAL A 277 4.26 -4.73 10.64
N TYR A 278 5.39 -5.06 9.96
CA TYR A 278 5.38 -5.35 8.53
C TYR A 278 4.42 -6.47 8.16
N LEU A 279 4.46 -7.59 8.89
CA LEU A 279 3.57 -8.72 8.64
C LEU A 279 2.09 -8.35 8.84
N ARG A 280 1.75 -7.60 9.90
CA ARG A 280 0.39 -7.12 10.16
C ARG A 280 -0.13 -6.25 9.01
N ARG A 281 0.67 -5.27 8.57
CA ARG A 281 0.32 -4.40 7.43
C ARG A 281 0.18 -5.21 6.12
N ALA A 282 1.07 -6.18 5.88
CA ALA A 282 0.99 -7.07 4.73
C ALA A 282 -0.33 -7.85 4.68
N LEU A 283 -0.73 -8.45 5.80
CA LEU A 283 -1.98 -9.21 5.90
C LEU A 283 -3.20 -8.30 5.68
N THR A 284 -3.25 -7.14 6.31
CA THR A 284 -4.34 -6.18 6.13
C THR A 284 -4.42 -5.67 4.69
N SER A 285 -3.28 -5.29 4.08
CA SER A 285 -3.25 -4.83 2.68
C SER A 285 -3.64 -5.92 1.68
N THR A 286 -3.40 -7.19 2.01
CA THR A 286 -3.85 -8.34 1.21
C THR A 286 -5.38 -8.42 1.17
N GLU A 287 -6.04 -8.17 2.29
CA GLU A 287 -7.51 -8.25 2.43
C GLU A 287 -8.25 -7.02 1.84
N LEU A 288 -7.54 -5.94 1.53
CA LEU A 288 -8.13 -4.81 0.79
C LEU A 288 -8.32 -5.20 -0.68
N TRP A 289 -9.56 -5.29 -1.14
CA TRP A 289 -9.93 -5.77 -2.49
C TRP A 289 -9.23 -7.10 -2.81
N PRO A 290 -9.58 -8.18 -2.10
CA PRO A 290 -8.97 -9.48 -2.34
C PRO A 290 -9.29 -9.98 -3.75
N VAL A 291 -8.31 -10.60 -4.39
CA VAL A 291 -8.44 -11.20 -5.73
C VAL A 291 -7.96 -12.65 -5.67
N THR A 292 -8.71 -13.53 -6.28
CA THR A 292 -8.33 -14.93 -6.47
C THR A 292 -7.93 -15.24 -7.90
N LEU A 293 -7.08 -16.22 -8.12
CA LEU A 293 -6.69 -16.64 -9.49
C LEU A 293 -7.88 -17.05 -10.37
N LYS A 294 -8.98 -17.51 -9.76
CA LYS A 294 -10.19 -17.94 -10.49
C LYS A 294 -10.97 -16.76 -11.08
N GLU A 295 -10.78 -15.55 -10.52
CA GLU A 295 -11.45 -14.34 -10.97
C GLU A 295 -10.71 -13.66 -12.14
N ILE A 296 -9.52 -14.11 -12.47
CA ILE A 296 -8.71 -13.54 -13.54
C ILE A 296 -9.01 -14.26 -14.83
N ASP A 297 -9.57 -13.53 -15.81
CA ASP A 297 -9.70 -14.02 -17.18
C ASP A 297 -8.35 -13.96 -17.89
N PHE A 298 -7.70 -15.11 -18.05
CA PHE A 298 -6.44 -15.24 -18.78
C PHE A 298 -6.63 -15.38 -20.28
N GLY A 299 -7.86 -15.40 -20.80
CA GLY A 299 -8.14 -15.60 -22.22
C GLY A 299 -7.76 -17.01 -22.71
N LEU A 300 -7.77 -17.99 -21.83
CA LEU A 300 -7.41 -19.39 -22.12
C LEU A 300 -8.65 -20.26 -22.38
N SER A 301 -9.81 -19.69 -22.69
CA SER A 301 -11.05 -20.39 -23.03
C SER A 301 -11.10 -20.82 -24.49
#